data_9b212e8ab807b2c1fc9a176558a27d6d
#
_entry.id   9b212e8ab807b2c1fc9a176558a27d6d
#
_cell.length_a   1.000
_cell.length_b   1.000
_cell.length_c   1.000
_cell.angle_alpha   90.00
_cell.angle_beta   90.00
_cell.angle_gamma   90.00
#
_symmetry.space_group_name_H-M   'P 1'
#
loop_
_entity.id
_entity.type
_entity.pdbx_description
1 polymer ?
#
loop_
_entity_poly.entity_id
_entity_poly.type
_entity_poly.pdbx_seq_one_letter_code
_entity_poly.pdbx_strand_id
1 'polypeptide(L)'
;AGKCMDYTSLTGEYPEAVAAFGDNRLRLAWTRRLLDAGYRVPSVVHPTAIVSPSAVLGPGCLVLHGAIINTNTVLGAACLVNSGALVDHDNVLEDGVHVNLHATIKAWCHMEPCARTEAATVLYSTRRHIDGVEDHNLEDALFAFKLGETASYVKPFGAGHINDTYAVYMAAQGGDELRYVIQRINTGVFKDPRAVMENIFGVTEYLRRKILARGGDADRETLNYIKTKTGDNYFEDAVGSAWRCYNYIPDSVCIESVTDPMDFYHSAKSFGGFLRALEDYPAGTLHETIEKFHDTRKRLADFDKALERDVKNRARTCREEIAFVQRRRADCAVLMDLLDAGKLPLRVTHNDTKINNILFDAHTGEA
;
A
#
# COMPACT_ATOMS: atom_id res chain seq x y z
N ALA A 1 -44.31 28.36 -18.38
CA ALA A 1 -43.57 27.37 -17.59
C ALA A 1 -44.37 26.07 -17.61
N GLY A 2 -43.79 24.98 -18.12
CA GLY A 2 -44.39 23.65 -18.15
C GLY A 2 -44.39 22.98 -16.78
N LYS A 3 -45.12 21.89 -16.63
CA LYS A 3 -45.05 21.04 -15.43
C LYS A 3 -43.74 20.23 -15.45
N CYS A 4 -43.18 19.95 -14.28
CA CYS A 4 -41.97 19.10 -14.20
C CYS A 4 -42.14 17.75 -14.89
N MET A 5 -43.37 17.28 -15.08
CA MET A 5 -43.67 16.00 -15.78
C MET A 5 -43.50 16.09 -17.30
N ASP A 6 -43.40 17.28 -17.88
CA ASP A 6 -43.31 17.49 -19.32
C ASP A 6 -41.84 17.59 -19.81
N TYR A 7 -40.88 17.39 -18.92
CA TYR A 7 -39.46 17.65 -19.18
C TYR A 7 -38.91 16.84 -20.38
N THR A 8 -39.38 15.61 -20.61
CA THR A 8 -38.92 14.77 -21.72
C THR A 8 -39.28 15.33 -23.10
N SER A 9 -40.32 16.15 -23.21
CA SER A 9 -40.75 16.76 -24.47
C SER A 9 -40.07 18.10 -24.79
N LEU A 10 -39.26 18.62 -23.84
CA LEU A 10 -38.63 19.94 -23.94
C LEU A 10 -37.16 19.90 -24.36
N THR A 11 -36.56 18.72 -24.52
CA THR A 11 -35.10 18.56 -24.87
C THR A 11 -34.74 19.23 -26.18
N GLY A 12 -35.65 19.25 -27.16
CA GLY A 12 -35.41 19.90 -28.47
C GLY A 12 -35.40 21.42 -28.40
N GLU A 13 -36.15 22.02 -27.45
CA GLU A 13 -36.25 23.47 -27.26
C GLU A 13 -35.20 23.97 -26.26
N TYR A 14 -34.95 23.18 -25.21
CA TYR A 14 -34.02 23.50 -24.12
C TYR A 14 -33.03 22.34 -23.96
N PRO A 15 -31.87 22.36 -24.62
CA PRO A 15 -30.91 21.24 -24.57
C PRO A 15 -30.18 21.12 -23.24
N GLU A 16 -30.28 22.12 -22.37
CA GLU A 16 -29.66 22.16 -21.05
C GLU A 16 -30.71 22.29 -19.94
N ALA A 17 -30.47 21.57 -18.85
CA ALA A 17 -31.32 21.68 -17.67
C ALA A 17 -30.52 21.42 -16.40
N VAL A 18 -30.95 22.00 -15.27
CA VAL A 18 -30.34 21.81 -13.97
C VAL A 18 -31.41 21.54 -12.92
N ALA A 19 -31.17 20.62 -12.01
CA ALA A 19 -32.05 20.30 -10.89
C ALA A 19 -31.68 21.15 -9.66
N ALA A 20 -32.49 22.17 -9.34
CA ALA A 20 -32.25 23.13 -8.24
C ALA A 20 -33.08 22.83 -7.00
N PHE A 21 -33.06 21.60 -6.48
CA PHE A 21 -33.77 21.19 -5.26
C PHE A 21 -32.89 21.31 -4.02
N GLY A 22 -33.45 21.76 -2.91
CA GLY A 22 -32.74 21.76 -1.61
C GLY A 22 -32.57 20.36 -1.01
N ASP A 23 -33.48 19.44 -1.31
CA ASP A 23 -33.37 18.05 -0.91
C ASP A 23 -32.29 17.32 -1.75
N ASN A 24 -31.33 16.71 -1.10
CA ASN A 24 -30.19 16.10 -1.75
C ASN A 24 -30.57 14.91 -2.64
N ARG A 25 -31.43 14.04 -2.14
CA ARG A 25 -31.85 12.82 -2.87
C ARG A 25 -32.72 13.19 -4.06
N LEU A 26 -33.61 14.15 -3.87
CA LEU A 26 -34.48 14.66 -4.94
C LEU A 26 -33.65 15.35 -6.03
N ARG A 27 -32.69 16.20 -5.66
CA ARG A 27 -31.77 16.87 -6.58
C ARG A 27 -30.96 15.86 -7.40
N LEU A 28 -30.38 14.87 -6.75
CA LEU A 28 -29.62 13.81 -7.41
C LEU A 28 -30.52 12.97 -8.34
N ALA A 29 -31.70 12.56 -7.89
CA ALA A 29 -32.62 11.77 -8.69
C ALA A 29 -33.07 12.53 -9.95
N TRP A 30 -33.36 13.84 -9.84
CA TRP A 30 -33.67 14.64 -11.02
C TRP A 30 -32.49 14.90 -11.94
N THR A 31 -31.29 15.11 -11.42
CA THR A 31 -30.08 15.22 -12.23
C THR A 31 -29.90 13.97 -13.09
N ARG A 32 -30.04 12.77 -12.53
CA ARG A 32 -29.98 11.50 -13.26
C ARG A 32 -31.08 11.38 -14.31
N ARG A 33 -32.34 11.70 -13.97
CA ARG A 33 -33.45 11.71 -14.94
C ARG A 33 -33.23 12.64 -16.11
N LEU A 34 -32.66 13.82 -15.88
CA LEU A 34 -32.32 14.76 -16.94
C LEU A 34 -31.25 14.21 -17.87
N LEU A 35 -30.20 13.61 -17.31
CA LEU A 35 -29.13 12.94 -18.08
C LEU A 35 -29.71 11.79 -18.93
N ASP A 36 -30.55 10.94 -18.33
CA ASP A 36 -31.21 9.82 -19.01
C ASP A 36 -32.14 10.27 -20.13
N ALA A 37 -32.76 11.45 -19.99
CA ALA A 37 -33.60 12.06 -21.02
C ALA A 37 -32.81 12.77 -22.13
N GLY A 38 -31.47 12.76 -22.06
CA GLY A 38 -30.60 13.35 -23.07
C GLY A 38 -30.30 14.84 -22.90
N TYR A 39 -30.60 15.42 -21.75
CA TYR A 39 -30.18 16.79 -21.44
C TYR A 39 -28.69 16.87 -21.17
N ARG A 40 -28.05 17.95 -21.59
CA ARG A 40 -26.78 18.37 -21.00
C ARG A 40 -27.08 18.99 -19.62
N VAL A 41 -26.45 18.49 -18.58
CA VAL A 41 -26.68 18.98 -17.19
C VAL A 41 -25.40 19.66 -16.70
N PRO A 42 -25.18 20.95 -17.05
CA PRO A 42 -23.98 21.66 -16.66
C PRO A 42 -23.95 21.91 -15.15
N SER A 43 -22.74 22.00 -14.58
CA SER A 43 -22.55 22.56 -13.26
C SER A 43 -22.66 24.09 -13.31
N VAL A 44 -23.40 24.67 -12.38
CA VAL A 44 -23.63 26.13 -12.29
C VAL A 44 -22.74 26.68 -11.19
N VAL A 45 -21.79 27.53 -11.58
CA VAL A 45 -20.85 28.18 -10.66
C VAL A 45 -21.14 29.68 -10.64
N HIS A 46 -21.42 30.21 -9.45
CA HIS A 46 -21.68 31.65 -9.30
C HIS A 46 -20.39 32.45 -9.61
N PRO A 47 -20.47 33.61 -10.29
CA PRO A 47 -19.28 34.39 -10.70
C PRO A 47 -18.34 34.81 -9.57
N THR A 48 -18.85 34.88 -8.33
CA THR A 48 -18.06 35.23 -7.14
C THR A 48 -17.50 33.99 -6.41
N ALA A 49 -17.82 32.77 -6.86
CA ALA A 49 -17.23 31.56 -6.31
C ALA A 49 -15.80 31.38 -6.85
N ILE A 50 -14.93 30.82 -6.04
CA ILE A 50 -13.54 30.50 -6.40
C ILE A 50 -13.46 28.98 -6.51
N VAL A 51 -13.17 28.47 -7.71
CA VAL A 51 -12.99 27.05 -7.97
C VAL A 51 -11.59 26.83 -8.54
N SER A 52 -10.80 26.01 -7.87
CA SER A 52 -9.45 25.66 -8.33
C SER A 52 -9.50 25.00 -9.73
N PRO A 53 -8.57 25.32 -10.62
CA PRO A 53 -8.48 24.66 -11.93
C PRO A 53 -8.30 23.15 -11.89
N SER A 54 -7.77 22.60 -10.80
CA SER A 54 -7.61 21.16 -10.60
C SER A 54 -8.79 20.48 -9.89
N ALA A 55 -9.79 21.26 -9.46
CA ALA A 55 -11.02 20.69 -8.91
C ALA A 55 -11.89 20.09 -10.01
N VAL A 56 -12.49 18.93 -9.73
CA VAL A 56 -13.37 18.22 -10.65
C VAL A 56 -14.80 18.33 -10.16
N LEU A 57 -15.71 18.83 -11.00
CA LEU A 57 -17.13 18.94 -10.71
C LEU A 57 -17.92 17.97 -11.61
N GLY A 58 -18.65 17.05 -10.99
CA GLY A 58 -19.62 16.20 -11.68
C GLY A 58 -20.81 16.98 -12.23
N PRO A 59 -21.66 16.36 -13.06
CA PRO A 59 -22.78 17.05 -13.72
C PRO A 59 -23.80 17.58 -12.70
N GLY A 60 -24.32 18.78 -12.98
CA GLY A 60 -25.39 19.39 -12.17
C GLY A 60 -24.98 19.89 -10.80
N CYS A 61 -23.72 20.09 -10.53
CA CYS A 61 -23.26 20.74 -9.31
C CYS A 61 -23.71 22.21 -9.26
N LEU A 62 -24.05 22.68 -8.06
CA LEU A 62 -24.42 24.06 -7.79
C LEU A 62 -23.41 24.65 -6.81
N VAL A 63 -22.61 25.63 -7.27
CA VAL A 63 -21.63 26.34 -6.46
C VAL A 63 -22.08 27.77 -6.31
N LEU A 64 -22.50 28.14 -5.09
CA LEU A 64 -23.17 29.42 -4.86
C LEU A 64 -22.19 30.55 -4.55
N HIS A 65 -22.71 31.76 -4.36
CA HIS A 65 -21.89 32.97 -4.22
C HIS A 65 -20.90 32.87 -3.05
N GLY A 66 -19.66 33.31 -3.29
CA GLY A 66 -18.60 33.32 -2.29
C GLY A 66 -18.14 31.95 -1.81
N ALA A 67 -18.60 30.85 -2.42
CA ALA A 67 -18.09 29.52 -2.12
C ALA A 67 -16.67 29.35 -2.66
N ILE A 68 -15.84 28.57 -1.96
CA ILE A 68 -14.45 28.29 -2.34
C ILE A 68 -14.27 26.78 -2.41
N ILE A 69 -13.72 26.29 -3.54
CA ILE A 69 -13.35 24.89 -3.75
C ILE A 69 -11.88 24.86 -4.13
N ASN A 70 -11.07 24.29 -3.27
CA ASN A 70 -9.61 24.23 -3.43
C ASN A 70 -9.13 23.06 -4.29
N THR A 71 -7.81 22.96 -4.45
CA THR A 71 -7.11 22.05 -5.36
C THR A 71 -7.45 20.58 -5.15
N ASN A 72 -7.48 19.80 -6.23
CA ASN A 72 -7.68 18.34 -6.25
C ASN A 72 -8.98 17.85 -5.59
N THR A 73 -9.91 18.75 -5.28
CA THR A 73 -11.21 18.36 -4.73
C THR A 73 -12.11 17.81 -5.83
N VAL A 74 -12.72 16.66 -5.57
CA VAL A 74 -13.65 15.98 -6.48
C VAL A 74 -15.07 16.05 -5.91
N LEU A 75 -15.97 16.59 -6.70
CA LEU A 75 -17.42 16.61 -6.42
C LEU A 75 -18.12 15.66 -7.39
N GLY A 76 -18.89 14.71 -6.87
CA GLY A 76 -19.80 13.87 -7.64
C GLY A 76 -20.96 14.66 -8.27
N ALA A 77 -21.89 13.95 -8.89
CA ALA A 77 -23.05 14.57 -9.54
C ALA A 77 -23.98 15.28 -8.52
N ALA A 78 -24.58 16.39 -8.94
CA ALA A 78 -25.59 17.11 -8.18
C ALA A 78 -25.15 17.58 -6.77
N CYS A 79 -23.89 17.83 -6.55
CA CYS A 79 -23.43 18.42 -5.30
C CYS A 79 -23.88 19.89 -5.18
N LEU A 80 -24.14 20.34 -3.96
CA LEU A 80 -24.46 21.72 -3.64
C LEU A 80 -23.44 22.28 -2.66
N VAL A 81 -22.63 23.24 -3.10
CA VAL A 81 -21.74 24.03 -2.25
C VAL A 81 -22.39 25.38 -2.03
N ASN A 82 -22.94 25.58 -0.85
CA ASN A 82 -23.79 26.72 -0.54
C ASN A 82 -22.97 27.99 -0.30
N SER A 83 -23.65 29.11 -0.15
CA SER A 83 -23.04 30.42 -0.06
C SER A 83 -22.02 30.55 1.06
N GLY A 84 -20.81 31.06 0.71
CA GLY A 84 -19.70 31.24 1.66
C GLY A 84 -19.12 29.96 2.23
N ALA A 85 -19.51 28.79 1.72
CA ALA A 85 -18.91 27.53 2.15
C ALA A 85 -17.47 27.37 1.59
N LEU A 86 -16.60 26.76 2.37
CA LEU A 86 -15.21 26.45 1.98
C LEU A 86 -15.00 24.94 1.94
N VAL A 87 -14.60 24.45 0.81
CA VAL A 87 -14.12 23.08 0.63
C VAL A 87 -12.62 23.14 0.36
N ASP A 88 -11.85 22.70 1.33
CA ASP A 88 -10.39 22.73 1.25
C ASP A 88 -9.86 21.69 0.23
N HIS A 89 -8.56 21.55 0.09
CA HIS A 89 -7.94 20.72 -0.95
C HIS A 89 -8.12 19.21 -0.69
N ASP A 90 -7.96 18.38 -1.75
CA ASP A 90 -7.91 16.91 -1.70
C ASP A 90 -9.14 16.26 -1.03
N ASN A 91 -10.31 16.83 -1.21
CA ASN A 91 -11.57 16.28 -0.71
C ASN A 91 -12.29 15.44 -1.75
N VAL A 92 -13.05 14.44 -1.31
CA VAL A 92 -13.98 13.67 -2.13
C VAL A 92 -15.40 13.83 -1.57
N LEU A 93 -16.26 14.49 -2.34
CA LEU A 93 -17.66 14.67 -2.03
C LEU A 93 -18.47 13.83 -3.02
N GLU A 94 -19.09 12.75 -2.54
CA GLU A 94 -19.89 11.85 -3.38
C GLU A 94 -21.14 12.52 -3.95
N ASP A 95 -21.88 11.79 -4.80
CA ASP A 95 -23.09 12.29 -5.46
C ASP A 95 -24.11 12.90 -4.49
N GLY A 96 -24.61 14.08 -4.83
CA GLY A 96 -25.70 14.74 -4.09
C GLY A 96 -25.29 15.35 -2.75
N VAL A 97 -24.02 15.42 -2.42
CA VAL A 97 -23.56 16.06 -1.18
C VAL A 97 -23.97 17.52 -1.11
N HIS A 98 -24.29 17.99 0.10
CA HIS A 98 -24.62 19.40 0.37
C HIS A 98 -23.70 19.97 1.45
N VAL A 99 -22.77 20.82 1.05
CA VAL A 99 -21.99 21.66 1.96
C VAL A 99 -22.79 22.91 2.24
N ASN A 100 -23.32 23.02 3.45
CA ASN A 100 -24.30 24.07 3.81
C ASN A 100 -23.65 25.44 4.00
N LEU A 101 -24.47 26.49 4.23
CA LEU A 101 -24.06 27.89 4.38
C LEU A 101 -22.88 28.06 5.33
N HIS A 102 -21.81 28.70 4.85
CA HIS A 102 -20.58 28.97 5.62
C HIS A 102 -19.94 27.76 6.30
N ALA A 103 -20.31 26.54 5.90
CA ALA A 103 -19.63 25.35 6.39
C ALA A 103 -18.22 25.23 5.80
N THR A 104 -17.29 24.71 6.57
CA THR A 104 -15.91 24.46 6.14
C THR A 104 -15.63 22.98 6.14
N ILE A 105 -15.24 22.44 4.99
CA ILE A 105 -14.71 21.07 4.87
C ILE A 105 -13.20 21.22 4.85
N LYS A 106 -12.52 20.72 5.88
CA LYS A 106 -11.04 20.65 5.92
C LYS A 106 -10.51 19.66 4.90
N ALA A 107 -9.23 19.78 4.57
CA ALA A 107 -8.59 18.88 3.63
C ALA A 107 -8.76 17.39 3.99
N TRP A 108 -8.73 16.52 2.96
CA TRP A 108 -8.77 15.06 3.10
C TRP A 108 -10.07 14.50 3.71
N CYS A 109 -11.18 15.21 3.59
CA CYS A 109 -12.47 14.68 3.98
C CYS A 109 -13.11 13.87 2.85
N HIS A 110 -13.80 12.80 3.22
CA HIS A 110 -14.70 12.05 2.35
C HIS A 110 -16.14 12.20 2.88
N MET A 111 -17.05 12.59 2.01
CA MET A 111 -18.47 12.69 2.34
C MET A 111 -19.28 11.71 1.50
N GLU A 112 -20.01 10.84 2.19
CA GLU A 112 -20.87 9.81 1.60
C GLU A 112 -22.00 10.40 0.73
N PRO A 113 -22.60 9.63 -0.20
CA PRO A 113 -23.65 10.10 -1.07
C PRO A 113 -24.82 10.75 -0.32
N CYS A 114 -25.26 11.91 -0.80
CA CYS A 114 -26.33 12.71 -0.20
C CYS A 114 -26.09 13.17 1.25
N ALA A 115 -24.86 13.07 1.76
CA ALA A 115 -24.52 13.65 3.06
C ALA A 115 -24.71 15.18 3.05
N ARG A 116 -24.91 15.75 4.24
CA ARG A 116 -25.11 17.19 4.42
C ARG A 116 -24.37 17.66 5.67
N THR A 117 -23.70 18.80 5.57
CA THR A 117 -23.21 19.51 6.77
C THR A 117 -24.32 20.43 7.35
N GLU A 118 -24.23 20.72 8.62
CA GLU A 118 -24.97 21.85 9.21
C GLU A 118 -24.31 23.17 8.80
N ALA A 119 -25.08 24.26 8.86
CA ALA A 119 -24.58 25.59 8.53
C ALA A 119 -23.51 26.04 9.52
N ALA A 120 -22.48 26.74 9.02
CA ALA A 120 -21.37 27.30 9.79
C ALA A 120 -20.58 26.25 10.62
N THR A 121 -20.70 24.95 10.29
CA THR A 121 -19.93 23.91 10.94
C THR A 121 -18.58 23.71 10.25
N VAL A 122 -17.62 23.15 11.00
CA VAL A 122 -16.33 22.70 10.46
C VAL A 122 -16.30 21.18 10.49
N LEU A 123 -16.22 20.57 9.31
CA LEU A 123 -15.96 19.14 9.17
C LEU A 123 -14.44 18.95 9.09
N TYR A 124 -13.91 18.20 10.01
CA TYR A 124 -12.53 17.78 9.99
C TYR A 124 -12.42 16.41 9.33
N SER A 125 -11.33 16.18 8.63
CA SER A 125 -10.98 14.84 8.20
C SER A 125 -11.00 13.89 9.40
N THR A 126 -11.59 12.73 9.22
CA THR A 126 -11.39 11.62 10.16
C THR A 126 -9.95 11.06 10.06
N ARG A 127 -9.21 11.44 9.02
CA ARG A 127 -7.77 11.28 8.95
C ARG A 127 -7.18 12.24 10.00
N ARG A 128 -6.82 11.69 11.15
CA ARG A 128 -5.93 12.41 12.07
C ARG A 128 -4.60 12.57 11.36
N HIS A 129 -4.04 13.77 11.39
CA HIS A 129 -2.63 13.93 11.04
C HIS A 129 -1.82 12.94 11.88
N ILE A 130 -1.05 12.10 11.22
CA ILE A 130 -0.21 11.10 11.89
C ILE A 130 1.15 11.76 12.07
N ASP A 131 1.56 11.98 13.31
CA ASP A 131 2.84 12.59 13.62
C ASP A 131 3.99 11.77 13.02
N GLY A 132 4.96 12.46 12.43
CA GLY A 132 6.12 11.83 11.76
C GLY A 132 5.89 11.42 10.31
N VAL A 133 4.70 11.67 9.73
CA VAL A 133 4.45 11.45 8.30
C VAL A 133 4.71 12.75 7.54
N GLU A 134 5.74 12.74 6.71
CA GLU A 134 6.06 13.83 5.77
C GLU A 134 5.62 13.50 4.33
N ASP A 135 5.26 12.25 4.05
CA ASP A 135 4.87 11.74 2.74
C ASP A 135 3.39 11.35 2.72
N HIS A 136 2.59 12.04 1.92
CA HIS A 136 1.15 11.76 1.75
C HIS A 136 0.88 10.34 1.24
N ASN A 137 1.79 9.75 0.45
CA ASN A 137 1.62 8.36 -0.01
C ASN A 137 1.71 7.37 1.15
N LEU A 138 2.56 7.64 2.15
CA LEU A 138 2.63 6.85 3.39
C LEU A 138 1.33 6.97 4.19
N GLU A 139 0.74 8.15 4.28
CA GLU A 139 -0.54 8.37 4.95
C GLU A 139 -1.67 7.60 4.26
N ASP A 140 -1.73 7.65 2.93
CA ASP A 140 -2.69 6.87 2.13
C ASP A 140 -2.52 5.36 2.34
N ALA A 141 -1.28 4.89 2.37
CA ALA A 141 -0.98 3.49 2.63
C ALA A 141 -1.44 3.07 4.04
N LEU A 142 -1.15 3.87 5.08
CA LEU A 142 -1.63 3.61 6.44
C LEU A 142 -3.15 3.53 6.52
N PHE A 143 -3.83 4.43 5.81
CA PHE A 143 -5.29 4.43 5.75
C PHE A 143 -5.87 3.22 5.00
N ALA A 144 -5.17 2.70 4.00
CA ALA A 144 -5.63 1.59 3.18
C ALA A 144 -5.69 0.25 3.95
N PHE A 145 -4.82 0.04 4.93
CA PHE A 145 -4.75 -1.22 5.67
C PHE A 145 -5.78 -1.33 6.82
N LYS A 146 -6.15 -2.57 7.19
CA LYS A 146 -7.07 -2.89 8.30
C LYS A 146 -6.36 -2.80 9.65
N LEU A 147 -5.95 -1.62 10.07
CA LEU A 147 -5.23 -1.43 11.33
C LEU A 147 -6.15 -1.37 12.57
N GLY A 148 -7.47 -1.38 12.36
CA GLY A 148 -8.48 -1.27 13.42
C GLY A 148 -8.72 0.18 13.86
N GLU A 149 -7.68 0.93 14.12
CA GLU A 149 -7.72 2.34 14.55
C GLU A 149 -6.75 3.18 13.71
N THR A 150 -6.78 4.50 13.89
CA THR A 150 -5.84 5.41 13.24
C THR A 150 -4.51 5.38 13.98
N ALA A 151 -3.40 5.28 13.26
CA ALA A 151 -2.07 5.40 13.85
C ALA A 151 -1.91 6.77 14.55
N SER A 152 -1.25 6.77 15.69
CA SER A 152 -0.95 7.99 16.45
C SER A 152 0.35 8.64 15.99
N TYR A 153 1.34 7.80 15.64
CA TYR A 153 2.68 8.24 15.30
C TYR A 153 3.37 7.25 14.36
N VAL A 154 4.22 7.74 13.47
CA VAL A 154 5.03 6.92 12.55
C VAL A 154 6.46 7.45 12.51
N LYS A 155 7.44 6.55 12.44
CA LYS A 155 8.84 6.91 12.23
C LYS A 155 9.57 5.93 11.34
N PRO A 156 10.66 6.33 10.64
CA PRO A 156 11.54 5.39 9.94
C PRO A 156 12.02 4.27 10.87
N PHE A 157 12.09 3.04 10.35
CA PHE A 157 12.37 1.85 11.16
C PHE A 157 13.39 0.92 10.47
N GLY A 158 14.40 0.49 11.22
CA GLY A 158 15.42 -0.44 10.76
C GLY A 158 16.50 0.19 9.87
N ALA A 159 17.56 -0.59 9.59
CA ALA A 159 18.69 -0.23 8.76
C ALA A 159 18.62 -0.85 7.35
N GLY A 160 17.46 -1.35 6.94
CA GLY A 160 17.26 -2.02 5.65
C GLY A 160 17.44 -1.03 4.48
N HIS A 161 18.22 -1.43 3.46
CA HIS A 161 18.55 -0.57 2.32
C HIS A 161 17.72 -0.85 1.06
N ILE A 162 16.81 -1.83 1.10
CA ILE A 162 16.04 -2.25 -0.07
C ILE A 162 14.65 -1.59 -0.08
N ASN A 163 13.93 -1.67 1.03
CA ASN A 163 12.58 -1.12 1.16
C ASN A 163 12.59 0.06 2.14
N ASP A 164 11.76 1.07 1.89
CA ASP A 164 11.51 2.08 2.90
C ASP A 164 10.58 1.49 3.97
N THR A 165 11.03 1.51 5.20
CA THR A 165 10.36 0.82 6.32
C THR A 165 10.03 1.82 7.42
N TYR A 166 8.82 1.71 7.97
CA TYR A 166 8.33 2.58 9.02
C TYR A 166 7.66 1.78 10.14
N ALA A 167 7.96 2.17 11.38
CA ALA A 167 7.28 1.71 12.58
C ALA A 167 5.99 2.51 12.78
N VAL A 168 4.89 1.81 13.03
CA VAL A 168 3.55 2.40 13.19
C VAL A 168 3.10 2.21 14.63
N TYR A 169 2.91 3.32 15.34
CA TYR A 169 2.48 3.36 16.72
C TYR A 169 0.97 3.63 16.79
N MET A 170 0.31 2.92 17.69
CA MET A 170 -1.11 3.06 17.95
C MET A 170 -1.31 3.60 19.37
N ALA A 171 -2.34 4.43 19.58
CA ALA A 171 -2.69 4.93 20.90
C ALA A 171 -3.09 3.77 21.82
N ALA A 172 -2.51 3.71 23.02
CA ALA A 172 -2.85 2.75 24.05
C ALA A 172 -2.99 3.43 25.42
N GLN A 173 -3.54 2.72 26.44
CA GLN A 173 -3.81 3.31 27.76
C GLN A 173 -2.55 3.80 28.49
N GLY A 174 -1.37 3.30 28.15
CA GLY A 174 -0.08 3.67 28.75
C GLY A 174 0.80 4.59 27.92
N GLY A 175 0.32 5.05 26.77
CA GLY A 175 1.08 5.78 25.76
C GLY A 175 1.05 5.06 24.40
N ASP A 176 1.77 5.59 23.43
CA ASP A 176 1.82 5.00 22.08
C ASP A 176 2.58 3.66 22.09
N GLU A 177 1.97 2.63 21.52
CA GLU A 177 2.52 1.29 21.40
C GLU A 177 2.87 0.98 19.94
N LEU A 178 4.08 0.47 19.68
CA LEU A 178 4.49 -0.03 18.37
C LEU A 178 3.73 -1.33 18.05
N ARG A 179 2.84 -1.27 17.06
CA ARG A 179 1.99 -2.42 16.69
C ARG A 179 2.20 -2.95 15.29
N TYR A 180 2.57 -2.08 14.35
CA TYR A 180 2.72 -2.49 12.96
C TYR A 180 4.01 -1.98 12.36
N VAL A 181 4.43 -2.65 11.30
CA VAL A 181 5.49 -2.19 10.40
C VAL A 181 4.88 -2.07 9.01
N ILE A 182 5.05 -0.90 8.38
CA ILE A 182 4.63 -0.67 7.00
C ILE A 182 5.86 -0.44 6.13
N GLN A 183 5.84 -1.01 4.92
CA GLN A 183 6.97 -0.94 3.99
C GLN A 183 6.52 -0.57 2.59
N ARG A 184 7.24 0.36 1.96
CA ARG A 184 7.18 0.57 0.51
C ARG A 184 8.10 -0.43 -0.17
N ILE A 185 7.54 -1.27 -1.02
CA ILE A 185 8.25 -2.32 -1.75
C ILE A 185 9.09 -1.67 -2.86
N ASN A 186 10.36 -1.97 -2.90
CA ASN A 186 11.26 -1.49 -3.95
C ASN A 186 10.98 -2.21 -5.28
N THR A 187 10.19 -1.60 -6.15
CA THR A 187 9.85 -2.13 -7.48
C THR A 187 11.04 -2.12 -8.46
N GLY A 188 12.12 -1.43 -8.12
CA GLY A 188 13.40 -1.54 -8.83
C GLY A 188 14.02 -2.94 -8.68
N VAL A 189 13.84 -3.58 -7.54
CA VAL A 189 14.30 -4.94 -7.21
C VAL A 189 13.20 -5.96 -7.50
N PHE A 190 12.01 -5.75 -6.97
CA PHE A 190 10.85 -6.63 -7.09
C PHE A 190 9.89 -6.08 -8.16
N LYS A 191 10.06 -6.55 -9.40
CA LYS A 191 9.34 -6.02 -10.56
C LYS A 191 7.83 -6.24 -10.52
N ASP A 192 7.39 -7.29 -9.83
CA ASP A 192 5.99 -7.65 -9.66
C ASP A 192 5.63 -7.75 -8.17
N PRO A 193 5.16 -6.64 -7.55
CA PRO A 193 4.75 -6.65 -6.15
C PRO A 193 3.61 -7.62 -5.84
N ARG A 194 2.72 -7.88 -6.81
CA ARG A 194 1.63 -8.85 -6.66
C ARG A 194 2.19 -10.24 -6.44
N ALA A 195 3.08 -10.70 -7.32
CA ALA A 195 3.71 -12.01 -7.21
C ALA A 195 4.49 -12.17 -5.89
N VAL A 196 5.21 -11.10 -5.47
CA VAL A 196 5.88 -11.07 -4.15
C VAL A 196 4.89 -11.30 -3.02
N MET A 197 3.77 -10.57 -3.02
CA MET A 197 2.80 -10.64 -1.93
C MET A 197 1.97 -11.92 -1.95
N GLU A 198 1.70 -12.50 -3.11
CA GLU A 198 1.09 -13.83 -3.23
C GLU A 198 1.99 -14.91 -2.61
N ASN A 199 3.30 -14.88 -2.87
CA ASN A 199 4.28 -15.77 -2.23
C ASN A 199 4.29 -15.60 -0.71
N ILE A 200 4.38 -14.35 -0.24
CA ILE A 200 4.45 -14.02 1.18
C ILE A 200 3.20 -14.51 1.91
N PHE A 201 2.01 -14.18 1.43
CA PHE A 201 0.76 -14.62 2.06
C PHE A 201 0.63 -16.14 1.99
N GLY A 202 0.94 -16.77 0.86
CA GLY A 202 0.88 -18.22 0.72
C GLY A 202 1.74 -18.95 1.75
N VAL A 203 2.99 -18.52 1.91
CA VAL A 203 3.95 -19.12 2.84
C VAL A 203 3.58 -18.81 4.30
N THR A 204 3.29 -17.56 4.65
CA THR A 204 3.02 -17.17 6.04
C THR A 204 1.70 -17.74 6.56
N GLU A 205 0.65 -17.78 5.75
CA GLU A 205 -0.63 -18.43 6.08
C GLU A 205 -0.46 -19.96 6.26
N TYR A 206 0.39 -20.57 5.44
CA TYR A 206 0.69 -22.00 5.58
C TYR A 206 1.45 -22.29 6.88
N LEU A 207 2.49 -21.52 7.19
CA LEU A 207 3.22 -21.62 8.45
C LEU A 207 2.32 -21.39 9.66
N ARG A 208 1.47 -20.35 9.61
CA ARG A 208 0.52 -20.02 10.66
C ARG A 208 -0.37 -21.22 11.01
N ARG A 209 -0.92 -21.89 10.01
CA ARG A 209 -1.76 -23.10 10.21
C ARG A 209 -0.98 -24.21 10.89
N LYS A 210 0.27 -24.48 10.48
CA LYS A 210 1.13 -25.51 11.10
C LYS A 210 1.52 -25.18 12.53
N ILE A 211 1.84 -23.90 12.80
CA ILE A 211 2.18 -23.44 14.15
C ILE A 211 0.97 -23.63 15.08
N LEU A 212 -0.21 -23.18 14.68
CA LEU A 212 -1.44 -23.34 15.47
C LEU A 212 -1.79 -24.82 15.69
N ALA A 213 -1.61 -25.67 14.68
CA ALA A 213 -1.89 -27.12 14.79
C ALA A 213 -0.99 -27.84 15.82
N ARG A 214 0.22 -27.32 16.06
CA ARG A 214 1.12 -27.85 17.09
C ARG A 214 1.02 -27.14 18.45
N GLY A 215 0.06 -26.19 18.59
CA GLY A 215 -0.14 -25.42 19.83
C GLY A 215 0.87 -24.29 20.04
N GLY A 216 1.57 -23.87 18.99
CA GLY A 216 2.52 -22.76 19.02
C GLY A 216 1.85 -21.38 18.90
N ASP A 217 2.63 -20.33 19.10
CA ASP A 217 2.20 -18.93 18.99
C ASP A 217 2.45 -18.39 17.58
N ALA A 218 1.40 -18.39 16.75
CA ALA A 218 1.50 -17.95 15.37
C ALA A 218 1.68 -16.44 15.20
N ASP A 219 1.43 -15.64 16.22
CA ASP A 219 1.66 -14.18 16.15
C ASP A 219 3.13 -13.84 16.46
N ARG A 220 3.86 -14.78 17.03
CA ARG A 220 5.26 -14.64 17.35
C ARG A 220 6.19 -15.45 16.45
N GLU A 221 5.80 -16.64 16.02
CA GLU A 221 6.65 -17.56 15.26
C GLU A 221 6.62 -17.34 13.72
N THR A 222 5.74 -16.47 13.22
CA THR A 222 5.72 -16.07 11.81
C THR A 222 5.20 -14.65 11.63
N LEU A 223 5.59 -13.98 10.55
CA LEU A 223 5.04 -12.66 10.22
C LEU A 223 3.55 -12.77 9.88
N ASN A 224 2.76 -11.88 10.46
CA ASN A 224 1.33 -11.75 10.19
C ASN A 224 1.09 -10.50 9.35
N TYR A 225 0.86 -10.69 8.04
CA TYR A 225 0.60 -9.60 7.11
C TYR A 225 -0.85 -9.15 7.17
N ILE A 226 -1.05 -7.83 7.12
CA ILE A 226 -2.35 -7.19 7.21
C ILE A 226 -2.89 -6.92 5.80
N LYS A 227 -4.12 -7.33 5.55
CA LYS A 227 -4.81 -7.02 4.29
C LYS A 227 -5.32 -5.59 4.29
N THR A 228 -5.47 -5.04 3.09
CA THR A 228 -6.16 -3.76 2.89
C THR A 228 -7.64 -3.85 3.30
N LYS A 229 -8.30 -2.72 3.46
CA LYS A 229 -9.75 -2.64 3.72
C LYS A 229 -10.58 -3.25 2.59
N THR A 230 -10.07 -3.26 1.36
CA THR A 230 -10.65 -3.92 0.19
C THR A 230 -10.37 -5.42 0.13
N GLY A 231 -9.48 -5.93 0.99
CA GLY A 231 -9.14 -7.35 1.08
C GLY A 231 -7.88 -7.76 0.30
N ASP A 232 -7.20 -6.80 -0.34
CA ASP A 232 -5.99 -7.03 -1.12
C ASP A 232 -4.78 -7.28 -0.22
N ASN A 233 -3.77 -7.95 -0.77
CA ASN A 233 -2.54 -8.31 -0.05
C ASN A 233 -1.51 -7.17 0.02
N TYR A 234 -1.68 -6.12 -0.77
CA TYR A 234 -0.86 -4.92 -0.78
C TYR A 234 -1.70 -3.73 -1.25
N PHE A 235 -1.20 -2.53 -1.04
CA PHE A 235 -1.81 -1.29 -1.50
C PHE A 235 -0.91 -0.65 -2.55
N GLU A 236 -1.49 -0.16 -3.63
CA GLU A 236 -0.80 0.66 -4.63
C GLU A 236 -1.30 2.10 -4.50
N ASP A 237 -0.38 3.04 -4.29
CA ASP A 237 -0.70 4.45 -4.15
C ASP A 237 -0.89 5.14 -5.51
N ALA A 238 -1.30 6.40 -5.48
CA ALA A 238 -1.61 7.19 -6.69
C ALA A 238 -0.41 7.39 -7.64
N VAL A 239 0.82 7.18 -7.15
CA VAL A 239 2.05 7.29 -7.95
C VAL A 239 2.61 5.92 -8.37
N GLY A 240 1.89 4.83 -8.06
CA GLY A 240 2.26 3.46 -8.43
C GLY A 240 3.26 2.79 -7.50
N SER A 241 3.46 3.32 -6.27
CA SER A 241 4.28 2.64 -5.27
C SER A 241 3.47 1.57 -4.56
N ALA A 242 4.06 0.39 -4.37
CA ALA A 242 3.42 -0.72 -3.69
C ALA A 242 3.79 -0.75 -2.20
N TRP A 243 2.79 -0.90 -1.34
CA TRP A 243 2.94 -0.90 0.11
C TRP A 243 2.43 -2.20 0.71
N ARG A 244 3.11 -2.68 1.77
CA ARG A 244 2.69 -3.83 2.59
C ARG A 244 2.77 -3.49 4.06
N CYS A 245 1.94 -4.15 4.87
CA CYS A 245 1.89 -3.96 6.31
C CYS A 245 1.86 -5.29 7.04
N TYR A 246 2.51 -5.38 8.19
CA TYR A 246 2.50 -6.57 9.04
C TYR A 246 2.61 -6.19 10.52
N ASN A 247 2.19 -7.11 11.39
CA ASN A 247 2.30 -6.93 12.84
C ASN A 247 3.76 -6.82 13.26
N TYR A 248 4.04 -5.88 14.15
CA TYR A 248 5.31 -5.87 14.89
C TYR A 248 5.30 -7.02 15.91
N ILE A 249 6.42 -7.71 16.05
CA ILE A 249 6.62 -8.75 17.05
C ILE A 249 7.33 -8.11 18.24
N PRO A 250 6.64 -7.90 19.38
CA PRO A 250 7.24 -7.26 20.57
C PRO A 250 8.34 -8.15 21.18
N ASP A 251 9.20 -7.55 21.96
CA ASP A 251 10.32 -8.23 22.64
C ASP A 251 11.18 -9.06 21.70
N SER A 252 11.39 -8.55 20.49
CA SER A 252 12.26 -9.14 19.48
C SER A 252 13.39 -8.20 19.12
N VAL A 253 14.56 -8.76 18.86
CA VAL A 253 15.76 -8.03 18.44
C VAL A 253 16.33 -8.61 17.14
N CYS A 254 16.89 -7.72 16.32
CA CYS A 254 17.62 -8.10 15.12
C CYS A 254 19.12 -7.96 15.40
N ILE A 255 19.92 -8.97 15.10
CA ILE A 255 21.38 -8.99 15.31
C ILE A 255 22.07 -8.56 14.01
N GLU A 256 22.75 -7.42 14.03
CA GLU A 256 23.50 -6.89 12.90
C GLU A 256 24.90 -7.51 12.79
N SER A 257 25.54 -7.77 13.94
CA SER A 257 26.88 -8.33 14.03
C SER A 257 26.92 -9.38 15.12
N VAL A 258 27.42 -10.56 14.77
CA VAL A 258 27.55 -11.68 15.70
C VAL A 258 28.68 -11.43 16.68
N THR A 259 28.37 -11.49 17.95
CA THR A 259 29.36 -11.39 19.05
C THR A 259 29.47 -12.71 19.83
N ASP A 260 28.41 -13.53 19.80
CA ASP A 260 28.38 -14.84 20.44
C ASP A 260 28.20 -15.95 19.37
N PRO A 261 29.02 -17.00 19.35
CA PRO A 261 28.82 -18.16 18.46
C PRO A 261 27.43 -18.81 18.58
N MET A 262 26.74 -18.66 19.73
CA MET A 262 25.39 -19.17 19.92
C MET A 262 24.37 -18.46 19.02
N ASP A 263 24.62 -17.22 18.66
CA ASP A 263 23.75 -16.49 17.72
C ASP A 263 23.68 -17.20 16.36
N PHE A 264 24.84 -17.73 15.87
CA PHE A 264 24.86 -18.55 14.67
C PHE A 264 24.14 -19.87 14.83
N TYR A 265 24.27 -20.50 15.98
CA TYR A 265 23.55 -21.75 16.26
C TYR A 265 22.03 -21.52 16.21
N HIS A 266 21.53 -20.51 16.91
CA HIS A 266 20.10 -20.18 16.92
C HIS A 266 19.61 -19.76 15.52
N SER A 267 20.39 -18.97 14.79
CA SER A 267 20.07 -18.61 13.41
C SER A 267 19.97 -19.84 12.51
N ALA A 268 20.95 -20.74 12.55
CA ALA A 268 20.93 -21.95 11.75
C ALA A 268 19.77 -22.90 12.12
N LYS A 269 19.46 -23.02 13.43
CA LYS A 269 18.32 -23.78 13.94
C LYS A 269 17.01 -23.22 13.41
N SER A 270 16.84 -21.89 13.42
CA SER A 270 15.63 -21.21 12.94
C SER A 270 15.44 -21.41 11.43
N PHE A 271 16.46 -21.18 10.59
CA PHE A 271 16.37 -21.46 9.15
C PHE A 271 16.12 -22.94 8.86
N GLY A 272 16.76 -23.85 9.57
CA GLY A 272 16.50 -25.30 9.47
C GLY A 272 15.06 -25.65 9.82
N GLY A 273 14.51 -25.03 10.86
CA GLY A 273 13.10 -25.14 11.27
C GLY A 273 12.15 -24.64 10.19
N PHE A 274 12.44 -23.48 9.59
CA PHE A 274 11.70 -22.91 8.48
C PHE A 274 11.67 -23.86 7.26
N LEU A 275 12.82 -24.38 6.84
CA LEU A 275 12.89 -25.32 5.73
C LEU A 275 12.10 -26.61 6.00
N ARG A 276 12.18 -27.15 7.23
CA ARG A 276 11.42 -28.31 7.66
C ARG A 276 9.91 -28.04 7.69
N ALA A 277 9.50 -26.88 8.19
CA ALA A 277 8.10 -26.50 8.24
C ALA A 277 7.46 -26.38 6.84
N LEU A 278 8.27 -26.10 5.81
CA LEU A 278 7.84 -25.94 4.42
C LEU A 278 8.18 -27.13 3.52
N GLU A 279 8.62 -28.26 4.07
CA GLU A 279 9.07 -29.42 3.26
C GLU A 279 7.97 -29.99 2.35
N ASP A 280 6.70 -29.87 2.76
CA ASP A 280 5.50 -30.33 2.07
C ASP A 280 4.72 -29.17 1.41
N TYR A 281 5.25 -27.94 1.43
CA TYR A 281 4.63 -26.82 0.71
C TYR A 281 4.77 -27.03 -0.80
N PRO A 282 3.72 -26.79 -1.61
CA PRO A 282 3.76 -26.98 -3.06
C PRO A 282 4.63 -25.89 -3.72
N ALA A 283 5.97 -26.09 -3.71
CA ALA A 283 6.94 -25.09 -4.16
C ALA A 283 6.69 -24.55 -5.59
N GLY A 284 6.07 -25.38 -6.45
CA GLY A 284 5.71 -24.98 -7.82
C GLY A 284 4.61 -23.91 -7.92
N THR A 285 3.95 -23.55 -6.80
CA THR A 285 2.98 -22.45 -6.75
C THR A 285 3.61 -21.07 -6.52
N LEU A 286 4.89 -21.05 -6.15
CA LEU A 286 5.59 -19.80 -5.91
C LEU A 286 6.05 -19.16 -7.21
N HIS A 287 5.94 -17.85 -7.26
CA HIS A 287 6.47 -17.01 -8.33
C HIS A 287 7.97 -16.78 -8.16
N GLU A 288 8.71 -16.80 -9.25
CA GLU A 288 10.11 -16.37 -9.25
C GLU A 288 10.17 -14.83 -9.28
N THR A 289 10.33 -14.21 -8.13
CA THR A 289 10.24 -12.74 -7.97
C THR A 289 11.51 -12.00 -8.38
N ILE A 290 12.66 -12.68 -8.42
CA ILE A 290 13.94 -12.21 -8.97
C ILE A 290 14.48 -13.30 -9.88
N GLU A 291 14.41 -13.06 -11.19
CA GLU A 291 14.76 -14.06 -12.20
C GLU A 291 16.19 -14.59 -12.00
N LYS A 292 16.31 -15.92 -11.90
CA LYS A 292 17.59 -16.64 -11.78
C LYS A 292 18.47 -16.13 -10.63
N PHE A 293 17.86 -15.75 -9.49
CA PHE A 293 18.55 -15.10 -8.38
C PHE A 293 19.73 -15.92 -7.85
N HIS A 294 19.58 -17.24 -7.71
CA HIS A 294 20.61 -18.16 -7.26
C HIS A 294 21.10 -19.14 -8.33
N ASP A 295 20.83 -18.89 -9.62
CA ASP A 295 21.43 -19.69 -10.70
C ASP A 295 22.93 -19.39 -10.81
N THR A 296 23.73 -20.32 -10.29
CA THR A 296 25.18 -20.18 -10.24
C THR A 296 25.82 -20.22 -11.62
N ARG A 297 25.20 -20.86 -12.63
CA ARG A 297 25.62 -20.80 -14.04
C ARG A 297 25.52 -19.38 -14.59
N LYS A 298 24.37 -18.73 -14.32
CA LYS A 298 24.17 -17.32 -14.69
C LYS A 298 25.15 -16.40 -13.96
N ARG A 299 25.35 -16.60 -12.66
CA ARG A 299 26.32 -15.81 -11.87
C ARG A 299 27.72 -15.91 -12.42
N LEU A 300 28.14 -17.11 -12.86
CA LEU A 300 29.44 -17.31 -13.49
C LEU A 300 29.56 -16.59 -14.85
N ALA A 301 28.50 -16.63 -15.67
CA ALA A 301 28.46 -15.88 -16.93
C ALA A 301 28.51 -14.36 -16.71
N ASP A 302 27.84 -13.87 -15.68
CA ASP A 302 27.86 -12.45 -15.31
C ASP A 302 29.24 -12.03 -14.77
N PHE A 303 29.92 -12.93 -14.01
CA PHE A 303 31.28 -12.73 -13.55
C PHE A 303 32.27 -12.64 -14.75
N ASP A 304 32.15 -13.50 -15.74
CA ASP A 304 33.00 -13.45 -16.93
C ASP A 304 32.84 -12.12 -17.68
N LYS A 305 31.62 -11.69 -17.90
CA LYS A 305 31.33 -10.40 -18.54
C LYS A 305 31.88 -9.22 -17.73
N ALA A 306 31.77 -9.28 -16.40
CA ALA A 306 32.31 -8.24 -15.54
C ALA A 306 33.83 -8.17 -15.60
N LEU A 307 34.48 -9.35 -15.66
CA LEU A 307 35.93 -9.46 -15.77
C LEU A 307 36.47 -8.97 -17.12
N GLU A 308 35.78 -9.33 -18.23
CA GLU A 308 36.10 -8.82 -19.57
C GLU A 308 36.03 -7.29 -19.65
N ARG A 309 35.01 -6.71 -19.03
CA ARG A 309 34.79 -5.24 -19.06
C ARG A 309 35.74 -4.48 -18.13
N ASP A 310 36.01 -5.01 -16.98
CA ASP A 310 36.81 -4.43 -15.88
C ASP A 310 36.73 -2.90 -15.77
N VAL A 311 35.51 -2.37 -15.82
CA VAL A 311 35.20 -0.92 -15.99
C VAL A 311 35.94 -0.03 -14.97
N LYS A 312 36.24 -0.55 -13.79
CA LYS A 312 36.94 0.16 -12.70
C LYS A 312 38.38 -0.32 -12.51
N ASN A 313 38.89 -1.15 -13.43
CA ASN A 313 40.24 -1.73 -13.37
C ASN A 313 40.57 -2.38 -12.00
N ARG A 314 39.57 -3.12 -11.46
CA ARG A 314 39.67 -3.81 -10.15
C ARG A 314 40.21 -5.23 -10.25
N ALA A 315 40.16 -5.88 -11.44
CA ALA A 315 40.61 -7.26 -11.63
C ALA A 315 42.08 -7.45 -11.21
N ARG A 316 42.91 -6.45 -11.38
CA ARG A 316 44.33 -6.49 -10.95
C ARG A 316 44.54 -6.64 -9.44
N THR A 317 43.55 -6.23 -8.62
CA THR A 317 43.62 -6.29 -7.13
C THR A 317 42.94 -7.55 -6.57
N CYS A 318 42.26 -8.34 -7.40
CA CYS A 318 41.49 -9.53 -7.01
C CYS A 318 41.96 -10.80 -7.77
N ARG A 319 43.26 -10.91 -8.10
CA ARG A 319 43.78 -11.99 -8.95
C ARG A 319 43.60 -13.35 -8.31
N GLU A 320 43.77 -13.47 -7.01
CA GLU A 320 43.67 -14.74 -6.29
C GLU A 320 42.23 -15.23 -6.25
N GLU A 321 41.28 -14.33 -6.00
CA GLU A 321 39.84 -14.62 -5.99
C GLU A 321 39.35 -14.99 -7.40
N ILE A 322 39.80 -14.26 -8.42
CA ILE A 322 39.52 -14.61 -9.82
C ILE A 322 40.03 -16.02 -10.14
N ALA A 323 41.30 -16.32 -9.80
CA ALA A 323 41.85 -17.64 -10.01
C ALA A 323 41.12 -18.73 -9.22
N PHE A 324 40.64 -18.43 -8.01
CA PHE A 324 39.84 -19.34 -7.22
C PHE A 324 38.53 -19.69 -7.93
N VAL A 325 37.77 -18.69 -8.42
CA VAL A 325 36.53 -18.90 -9.19
C VAL A 325 36.79 -19.67 -10.47
N GLN A 326 37.85 -19.32 -11.20
CA GLN A 326 38.21 -20.01 -12.45
C GLN A 326 38.50 -21.51 -12.25
N ARG A 327 39.19 -21.90 -11.16
CA ARG A 327 39.43 -23.30 -10.85
C ARG A 327 38.18 -24.10 -10.49
N ARG A 328 37.10 -23.42 -10.07
CA ARG A 328 35.85 -24.03 -9.62
C ARG A 328 34.69 -23.87 -10.60
N ARG A 329 34.98 -23.50 -11.84
CA ARG A 329 33.96 -23.28 -12.87
C ARG A 329 32.99 -24.47 -13.03
N ALA A 330 33.53 -25.68 -13.02
CA ALA A 330 32.77 -26.92 -13.16
C ALA A 330 31.80 -27.11 -11.95
N ASP A 331 32.19 -26.67 -10.75
CA ASP A 331 31.37 -26.81 -9.55
C ASP A 331 30.14 -25.91 -9.58
N CYS A 332 30.22 -24.79 -10.31
CA CYS A 332 29.11 -23.80 -10.38
C CYS A 332 27.87 -24.33 -11.08
N ALA A 333 27.98 -25.37 -11.91
CA ALA A 333 26.83 -25.92 -12.64
C ALA A 333 26.14 -27.08 -11.91
N VAL A 334 26.83 -27.75 -10.98
CA VAL A 334 26.43 -29.05 -10.42
C VAL A 334 24.99 -29.07 -9.86
N LEU A 335 24.62 -28.11 -9.04
CA LEU A 335 23.28 -28.11 -8.43
C LEU A 335 22.19 -27.83 -9.46
N MET A 336 22.44 -26.92 -10.40
CA MET A 336 21.48 -26.59 -11.46
C MET A 336 21.32 -27.76 -12.43
N ASP A 337 22.39 -28.44 -12.76
CA ASP A 337 22.37 -29.63 -13.65
C ASP A 337 21.64 -30.82 -12.99
N LEU A 338 21.78 -30.99 -11.67
CA LEU A 338 21.03 -31.98 -10.91
C LEU A 338 19.53 -31.64 -10.83
N LEU A 339 19.19 -30.36 -10.69
CA LEU A 339 17.82 -29.88 -10.71
C LEU A 339 17.17 -30.12 -12.09
N ASP A 340 17.86 -29.71 -13.17
CA ASP A 340 17.39 -29.90 -14.55
C ASP A 340 17.24 -31.39 -14.90
N ALA A 341 18.09 -32.24 -14.34
CA ALA A 341 18.02 -33.70 -14.50
C ALA A 341 16.93 -34.38 -13.61
N GLY A 342 16.19 -33.60 -12.84
CA GLY A 342 15.14 -34.10 -11.92
C GLY A 342 15.68 -34.90 -10.73
N LYS A 343 16.99 -34.80 -10.44
CA LYS A 343 17.65 -35.49 -9.32
C LYS A 343 17.57 -34.73 -8.00
N LEU A 344 17.25 -33.44 -8.05
CA LEU A 344 16.95 -32.62 -6.89
C LEU A 344 15.49 -32.21 -6.91
N PRO A 345 14.74 -32.38 -5.82
CA PRO A 345 13.39 -31.86 -5.72
C PRO A 345 13.39 -30.33 -5.60
N LEU A 346 12.42 -29.69 -6.24
CA LEU A 346 12.15 -28.28 -5.99
C LEU A 346 11.62 -28.11 -4.56
N ARG A 347 12.20 -27.19 -3.80
CA ARG A 347 11.82 -26.89 -2.41
C ARG A 347 11.75 -25.41 -2.17
N VAL A 348 10.94 -25.01 -1.18
CA VAL A 348 10.89 -23.62 -0.70
C VAL A 348 12.16 -23.32 0.09
N THR A 349 12.81 -22.22 -0.26
CA THR A 349 14.00 -21.71 0.44
C THR A 349 13.84 -20.23 0.71
N HIS A 350 14.43 -19.73 1.80
CA HIS A 350 14.36 -18.31 2.14
C HIS A 350 15.18 -17.43 1.17
N ASN A 351 16.22 -17.97 0.57
CA ASN A 351 17.12 -17.32 -0.42
C ASN A 351 17.97 -16.15 0.10
N ASP A 352 17.84 -15.73 1.35
CA ASP A 352 18.69 -14.71 1.98
C ASP A 352 18.87 -15.02 3.49
N THR A 353 19.62 -16.08 3.78
CA THR A 353 19.81 -16.63 5.13
C THR A 353 20.88 -15.86 5.92
N LYS A 354 20.70 -14.53 6.03
CA LYS A 354 21.52 -13.68 6.89
C LYS A 354 20.96 -13.67 8.30
N ILE A 355 21.83 -13.47 9.29
CA ILE A 355 21.44 -13.37 10.70
C ILE A 355 20.46 -12.22 10.96
N ASN A 356 20.62 -11.10 10.29
CA ASN A 356 19.73 -9.95 10.42
C ASN A 356 18.37 -10.08 9.71
N ASN A 357 18.09 -11.24 9.09
CA ASN A 357 16.78 -11.61 8.58
C ASN A 357 15.99 -12.51 9.56
N ILE A 358 16.48 -12.66 10.78
CA ILE A 358 15.84 -13.40 11.85
C ILE A 358 15.61 -12.46 13.03
N LEU A 359 14.48 -12.64 13.69
CA LEU A 359 14.19 -12.01 14.96
C LEU A 359 14.54 -12.99 16.09
N PHE A 360 15.28 -12.48 17.07
CA PHE A 360 15.64 -13.21 18.30
C PHE A 360 14.78 -12.71 19.44
N ASP A 361 14.34 -13.61 20.29
CA ASP A 361 13.64 -13.22 21.51
C ASP A 361 14.58 -12.45 22.44
N ALA A 362 14.18 -11.26 22.86
CA ALA A 362 15.01 -10.35 23.65
C ALA A 362 15.36 -10.89 25.05
N HIS A 363 14.60 -11.86 25.56
CA HIS A 363 14.77 -12.41 26.91
C HIS A 363 15.56 -13.71 26.91
N THR A 364 15.32 -14.57 25.92
CA THR A 364 15.94 -15.91 25.86
C THR A 364 17.13 -15.97 24.92
N GLY A 365 17.24 -15.04 23.97
CA GLY A 365 18.23 -15.07 22.88
C GLY A 365 17.97 -16.18 21.85
N GLU A 366 16.86 -16.93 21.94
CA GLU A 366 16.48 -17.91 20.93
C GLU A 366 15.85 -17.22 19.71
N ALA A 367 16.04 -17.81 18.52
CA ALA A 367 15.52 -17.29 17.25
C ALA A 367 14.27 -18.06 16.78
#